data_dd7a9638cb2f5852400f14558cc1bd75
#
_entry.id   dd7a9638cb2f5852400f14558cc1bd75
#
_cell.length_a   1.000
_cell.length_b   1.000
_cell.length_c   1.000
_cell.angle_alpha   90.00
_cell.angle_beta   90.00
_cell.angle_gamma   90.00
#
_symmetry.space_group_name_H-M   'P 1'
#
loop_
_entity.id
_entity.type
_entity.pdbx_description
1 polymer ?
#
loop_
_entity_poly.entity_id
_entity_poly.type
_entity_poly.pdbx_seq_one_letter_code
_entity_poly.pdbx_strand_id
1 'polypeptide(L)'
;MLKNSLKISSQGYPVFLKLVDFIVINVVLIFSAHLLGLVPFNTIAILSLLFSIFFLLFAEYIKMYQQKIKTIGLRNQKRLVFCTLLAIFFNELVSMTVAEPESLGYLDRLPSPFYSAIIYWYFIPLPFLYYIRFFLFKYTARKNIRVAVIGLTENGLAAENALTTEYANIKLDLAFYDERSPSRCGDVVEKIKSPFRGSVSNLVEEARQGNIDEIYIALPMVALHRIRHFLAMMSDTTVDTYIVPDFYTYSNNMSKLRSIHNLQTIGIFSSPFEGAGSFIKRAEDLVLGSIIMVMISSLMLAIAIGIKLTSRGPVFFKQDRYGLSGQKIKVWKFRSMRVMENSDTVIQATKNDPRVTKFGSFLRRTSLDELPQFINVLQGSMSIVGPRPHAVTHNEQYRKQVENYMIRHKVKPGITGLAQINGFHGEIDALYKMEKRVQYDIEYIQNWSLWLDIKIIIKTIFKGFVGKNAY
;
A
#
# COMPACT_ATOMS: atom_id res chain seq x y z
N MET A 1 5.66 -16.40 -4.84
CA MET A 1 4.65 -15.87 -3.90
C MET A 1 5.04 -14.55 -3.23
N LEU A 2 6.30 -14.21 -3.03
CA LEU A 2 6.76 -12.92 -2.45
C LEU A 2 6.65 -11.70 -3.42
N LYS A 3 6.38 -11.90 -4.71
CA LYS A 3 6.40 -10.86 -5.75
C LYS A 3 5.26 -9.82 -5.66
N ASN A 4 4.16 -10.12 -4.96
CA ASN A 4 2.97 -9.23 -4.90
C ASN A 4 2.77 -8.52 -3.54
N SER A 5 3.62 -8.77 -2.53
CA SER A 5 3.38 -8.29 -1.16
C SER A 5 3.95 -6.90 -0.85
N LEU A 6 4.86 -6.39 -1.66
CA LEU A 6 5.50 -5.08 -1.47
C LEU A 6 5.26 -4.16 -2.67
N LYS A 7 3.99 -3.84 -2.98
CA LYS A 7 3.67 -2.62 -3.75
C LYS A 7 3.85 -1.43 -2.81
N ILE A 8 5.11 -1.06 -2.55
CA ILE A 8 5.42 0.22 -1.89
C ILE A 8 5.16 1.28 -2.96
N SER A 9 4.20 2.17 -2.72
CA SER A 9 3.92 3.26 -3.65
C SER A 9 5.15 4.17 -3.79
N SER A 10 5.25 4.86 -4.90
CA SER A 10 6.39 5.75 -5.18
C SER A 10 6.60 6.82 -4.09
N GLN A 11 5.57 7.18 -3.33
CA GLN A 11 5.65 8.16 -2.24
C GLN A 11 6.05 7.56 -0.87
N GLY A 12 5.79 6.26 -0.62
CA GLY A 12 6.19 5.59 0.63
C GLY A 12 7.60 5.06 0.65
N TYR A 13 8.18 4.89 -0.51
CA TYR A 13 9.52 4.38 -0.64
C TYR A 13 10.59 5.23 0.08
N PRO A 14 10.52 6.59 0.03
CA PRO A 14 11.45 7.43 0.79
C PRO A 14 11.39 7.22 2.30
N VAL A 15 10.19 7.13 2.87
CA VAL A 15 10.02 6.93 4.32
C VAL A 15 10.47 5.52 4.73
N PHE A 16 10.14 4.52 3.94
CA PHE A 16 10.61 3.15 4.15
C PHE A 16 12.15 3.06 4.12
N LEU A 17 12.81 3.70 3.16
CA LEU A 17 14.26 3.73 3.09
C LEU A 17 14.91 4.42 4.28
N LYS A 18 14.34 5.54 4.76
CA LYS A 18 14.82 6.22 5.98
C LYS A 18 14.78 5.29 7.18
N LEU A 19 13.69 4.56 7.35
CA LEU A 19 13.51 3.61 8.45
C LEU A 19 14.50 2.44 8.32
N VAL A 20 14.68 1.90 7.12
CA VAL A 20 15.67 0.84 6.86
C VAL A 20 17.08 1.33 7.17
N ASP A 21 17.46 2.52 6.69
CA ASP A 21 18.78 3.10 6.96
C ASP A 21 19.00 3.29 8.46
N PHE A 22 17.99 3.82 9.18
CA PHE A 22 18.06 3.98 10.62
C PHE A 22 18.31 2.65 11.34
N ILE A 23 17.54 1.62 11.01
CA ILE A 23 17.68 0.29 11.61
C ILE A 23 19.05 -0.30 11.29
N VAL A 24 19.44 -0.28 10.02
CA VAL A 24 20.72 -0.86 9.57
C VAL A 24 21.91 -0.20 10.25
N ILE A 25 21.92 1.14 10.30
CA ILE A 25 22.99 1.89 10.96
C ILE A 25 23.12 1.46 12.43
N ASN A 26 22.01 1.52 13.18
CA ASN A 26 22.05 1.21 14.60
C ASN A 26 22.40 -0.26 14.88
N VAL A 27 21.78 -1.20 14.16
CA VAL A 27 22.05 -2.64 14.33
C VAL A 27 23.51 -2.96 14.02
N VAL A 28 24.03 -2.46 12.89
CA VAL A 28 25.40 -2.75 12.46
C VAL A 28 26.41 -2.10 13.41
N LEU A 29 26.20 -0.84 13.83
CA LEU A 29 27.11 -0.17 14.75
C LEU A 29 27.11 -0.83 16.14
N ILE A 30 25.94 -1.11 16.71
CA ILE A 30 25.86 -1.75 18.03
C ILE A 30 26.49 -3.15 18.00
N PHE A 31 26.17 -3.95 16.96
CA PHE A 31 26.69 -5.31 16.84
C PHE A 31 28.21 -5.33 16.62
N SER A 32 28.73 -4.49 15.73
CA SER A 32 30.17 -4.40 15.46
C SER A 32 30.96 -3.87 16.64
N ALA A 33 30.43 -2.91 17.39
CA ALA A 33 31.08 -2.39 18.58
C ALA A 33 31.13 -3.45 19.71
N HIS A 34 30.07 -4.25 19.86
CA HIS A 34 30.05 -5.36 20.80
C HIS A 34 31.10 -6.44 20.44
N LEU A 35 31.22 -6.78 19.16
CA LEU A 35 32.25 -7.72 18.68
C LEU A 35 33.68 -7.23 18.88
N LEU A 36 33.90 -5.91 18.71
CA LEU A 36 35.22 -5.31 18.79
C LEU A 36 35.60 -4.89 20.22
N GLY A 37 34.67 -4.97 21.18
CA GLY A 37 34.90 -4.60 22.57
C GLY A 37 35.30 -3.13 22.79
N LEU A 38 34.75 -2.22 21.93
CA LEU A 38 35.30 -0.85 21.83
C LEU A 38 34.94 0.03 23.01
N VAL A 39 33.69 -0.03 23.53
CA VAL A 39 33.20 0.94 24.56
C VAL A 39 32.00 0.32 25.32
N PRO A 40 31.63 0.82 26.52
CA PRO A 40 30.42 0.38 27.24
C PRO A 40 29.15 0.51 26.40
N PHE A 41 28.20 -0.45 26.53
CA PHE A 41 27.00 -0.55 25.73
C PHE A 41 26.16 0.75 25.68
N ASN A 42 26.03 1.44 26.81
CA ASN A 42 25.25 2.68 26.89
C ASN A 42 25.83 3.78 25.99
N THR A 43 27.16 3.92 25.98
CA THR A 43 27.87 4.90 25.16
C THR A 43 27.72 4.57 23.67
N ILE A 44 27.85 3.27 23.31
CA ILE A 44 27.66 2.81 21.94
C ILE A 44 26.26 3.12 21.44
N ALA A 45 25.24 2.85 22.26
CA ALA A 45 23.85 3.09 21.90
C ALA A 45 23.58 4.58 21.63
N ILE A 46 24.11 5.48 22.46
CA ILE A 46 23.98 6.93 22.28
C ILE A 46 24.70 7.39 21.01
N LEU A 47 25.95 6.98 20.80
CA LEU A 47 26.74 7.37 19.63
C LEU A 47 26.10 6.86 18.32
N SER A 48 25.60 5.63 18.28
CA SER A 48 24.94 5.09 17.10
C SER A 48 23.62 5.80 16.79
N LEU A 49 22.86 6.15 17.84
CA LEU A 49 21.60 6.88 17.70
C LEU A 49 21.84 8.30 17.16
N LEU A 50 22.77 9.04 17.74
CA LEU A 50 23.13 10.39 17.29
C LEU A 50 23.65 10.36 15.85
N PHE A 51 24.55 9.42 15.53
CA PHE A 51 25.05 9.25 14.18
C PHE A 51 23.93 8.98 13.17
N SER A 52 23.00 8.10 13.49
CA SER A 52 21.87 7.78 12.60
C SER A 52 20.93 8.97 12.38
N ILE A 53 20.71 9.80 13.42
CA ILE A 53 19.91 11.03 13.32
C ILE A 53 20.62 12.03 12.40
N PHE A 54 21.89 12.32 12.61
CA PHE A 54 22.65 13.24 11.74
C PHE A 54 22.71 12.74 10.30
N PHE A 55 22.95 11.44 10.11
CA PHE A 55 22.95 10.84 8.78
C PHE A 55 21.61 11.08 8.05
N LEU A 56 20.49 10.82 8.73
CA LEU A 56 19.15 11.03 8.15
C LEU A 56 18.85 12.49 7.85
N LEU A 57 19.24 13.42 8.72
CA LEU A 57 19.10 14.86 8.51
C LEU A 57 19.87 15.33 7.27
N PHE A 58 21.14 14.94 7.14
CA PHE A 58 21.94 15.32 5.96
C PHE A 58 21.45 14.63 4.69
N ALA A 59 21.03 13.37 4.78
CA ALA A 59 20.45 12.65 3.66
C ALA A 59 19.15 13.31 3.16
N GLU A 60 18.33 13.86 4.06
CA GLU A 60 17.14 14.64 3.69
C GLU A 60 17.53 15.99 3.07
N TYR A 61 18.47 16.72 3.70
CA TYR A 61 18.93 18.01 3.20
C TYR A 61 19.44 17.93 1.75
N ILE A 62 20.23 16.91 1.42
CA ILE A 62 20.71 16.71 0.04
C ILE A 62 19.70 16.01 -0.86
N LYS A 63 18.44 15.85 -0.40
CA LYS A 63 17.34 15.23 -1.14
C LYS A 63 17.66 13.80 -1.62
N MET A 64 18.40 13.03 -0.81
CA MET A 64 18.83 11.68 -1.18
C MET A 64 17.65 10.71 -1.31
N TYR A 65 16.58 10.91 -0.52
CA TYR A 65 15.38 10.09 -0.51
C TYR A 65 14.30 10.58 -1.50
N GLN A 66 14.37 11.82 -1.98
CA GLN A 66 13.35 12.38 -2.89
C GLN A 66 13.53 11.92 -4.34
N GLN A 67 14.68 11.35 -4.67
CA GLN A 67 14.89 10.81 -6.00
C GLN A 67 14.23 9.42 -6.07
N LYS A 68 13.22 9.30 -6.94
CA LYS A 68 12.62 8.00 -7.26
C LYS A 68 13.72 7.00 -7.61
N ILE A 69 13.54 5.77 -7.21
CA ILE A 69 14.24 4.49 -7.47
C ILE A 69 15.39 4.52 -8.52
N LYS A 70 15.79 5.67 -8.96
CA LYS A 70 16.50 5.93 -10.19
C LYS A 70 18.00 5.66 -10.17
N THR A 71 18.64 5.54 -9.03
CA THR A 71 20.10 5.55 -9.12
C THR A 71 20.79 4.86 -7.95
N ILE A 72 21.02 3.58 -8.09
CA ILE A 72 22.26 2.98 -7.60
C ILE A 72 23.36 3.39 -8.60
N GLY A 73 23.52 4.66 -8.85
CA GLY A 73 24.57 5.20 -9.68
C GLY A 73 25.69 5.79 -8.82
N LEU A 74 26.85 5.97 -9.42
CA LEU A 74 28.02 6.62 -8.78
C LEU A 74 27.67 7.93 -8.00
N ARG A 75 26.66 8.67 -8.47
CA ARG A 75 26.20 9.91 -7.84
C ARG A 75 25.56 9.69 -6.47
N ASN A 76 24.80 8.60 -6.28
CA ASN A 76 24.19 8.26 -4.99
C ASN A 76 25.19 7.66 -4.03
N GLN A 77 26.18 6.94 -4.51
CA GLN A 77 27.29 6.45 -3.69
C GLN A 77 28.09 7.62 -3.11
N LYS A 78 28.43 8.62 -3.93
CA LYS A 78 29.09 9.85 -3.45
C LYS A 78 28.28 10.58 -2.39
N ARG A 79 26.95 10.66 -2.56
CA ARG A 79 26.07 11.27 -1.57
C ARG A 79 26.02 10.48 -0.25
N LEU A 80 25.98 9.15 -0.34
CA LEU A 80 25.99 8.27 0.84
C LEU A 80 27.28 8.50 1.66
N VAL A 81 28.44 8.46 1.01
CA VAL A 81 29.73 8.73 1.66
C VAL A 81 29.77 10.15 2.24
N PHE A 82 29.29 11.15 1.50
CA PHE A 82 29.25 12.53 1.97
C PHE A 82 28.36 12.70 3.22
N CYS A 83 27.18 12.09 3.26
CA CYS A 83 26.33 12.09 4.46
C CYS A 83 27.00 11.41 5.65
N THR A 84 27.70 10.30 5.42
CA THR A 84 28.45 9.60 6.47
C THR A 84 29.55 10.50 7.05
N LEU A 85 30.34 11.16 6.20
CA LEU A 85 31.38 12.08 6.65
C LEU A 85 30.84 13.26 7.46
N LEU A 86 29.74 13.86 7.01
CA LEU A 86 29.06 14.93 7.76
C LEU A 86 28.50 14.42 9.09
N ALA A 87 27.88 13.25 9.08
CA ALA A 87 27.33 12.66 10.31
C ALA A 87 28.42 12.34 11.33
N ILE A 88 29.58 11.82 10.88
CA ILE A 88 30.78 11.62 11.75
C ILE A 88 31.22 12.94 12.35
N PHE A 89 31.45 13.96 11.51
CA PHE A 89 31.89 15.26 11.96
C PHE A 89 31.00 15.88 13.03
N PHE A 90 29.67 15.89 12.80
CA PHE A 90 28.73 16.46 13.77
C PHE A 90 28.58 15.59 15.02
N ASN A 91 28.64 14.25 14.88
CA ASN A 91 28.60 13.37 16.03
C ASN A 91 29.80 13.56 16.96
N GLU A 92 30.99 13.68 16.39
CA GLU A 92 32.21 14.00 17.17
C GLU A 92 32.14 15.39 17.80
N LEU A 93 31.63 16.39 17.05
CA LEU A 93 31.45 17.75 17.60
C LEU A 93 30.52 17.77 18.82
N VAL A 94 29.41 17.04 18.75
CA VAL A 94 28.43 16.92 19.87
C VAL A 94 29.05 16.15 21.02
N SER A 95 29.75 15.06 20.75
CA SER A 95 30.42 14.27 21.80
C SER A 95 31.45 15.12 22.58
N MET A 96 32.15 16.00 21.90
CA MET A 96 33.10 16.94 22.54
C MET A 96 32.45 18.05 23.37
N THR A 97 31.18 18.42 23.04
CA THR A 97 30.49 19.53 23.71
C THR A 97 29.57 19.12 24.84
N VAL A 98 29.00 17.92 24.77
CA VAL A 98 27.98 17.42 25.71
C VAL A 98 28.57 16.52 26.81
N ALA A 99 29.73 15.95 26.57
CA ALA A 99 30.35 15.07 27.55
C ALA A 99 30.82 15.88 28.77
N GLU A 100 30.27 15.58 29.94
CA GLU A 100 30.84 16.06 31.20
C GLU A 100 32.29 15.56 31.35
N PRO A 101 33.18 16.34 32.03
CA PRO A 101 34.59 16.00 32.15
C PRO A 101 34.87 14.58 32.69
N GLU A 102 33.97 14.03 33.48
CA GLU A 102 34.09 12.67 34.01
C GLU A 102 33.80 11.57 33.00
N SER A 103 32.90 11.79 32.01
CA SER A 103 32.58 10.83 30.95
C SER A 103 33.53 10.93 29.74
N LEU A 104 34.04 12.11 29.46
CA LEU A 104 35.13 12.35 28.48
C LEU A 104 36.46 11.73 28.94
N GLY A 105 36.72 11.66 30.24
CA GLY A 105 37.91 11.01 30.78
C GLY A 105 38.09 9.57 30.34
N TYR A 106 37.07 8.95 29.77
CA TYR A 106 37.17 7.61 29.15
C TYR A 106 37.68 7.71 27.70
N LEU A 107 37.25 8.70 26.93
CA LEU A 107 37.70 8.90 25.54
C LEU A 107 39.11 9.48 25.47
N ASP A 108 39.44 10.42 26.35
CA ASP A 108 40.81 11.01 26.46
C ASP A 108 41.84 10.01 26.99
N ARG A 109 41.43 8.95 27.68
CA ARG A 109 42.31 7.89 28.16
C ARG A 109 42.52 6.77 27.15
N LEU A 110 41.79 6.77 26.00
CA LEU A 110 42.00 5.77 24.96
C LEU A 110 43.31 6.12 24.21
N PRO A 111 44.22 5.13 24.04
CA PRO A 111 45.39 5.32 23.20
C PRO A 111 45.01 5.80 21.80
N SER A 112 45.85 6.62 21.16
CA SER A 112 45.59 7.16 19.81
C SER A 112 45.07 6.14 18.77
N PRO A 113 45.47 4.84 18.78
CA PRO A 113 44.92 3.85 17.88
C PRO A 113 43.44 3.53 18.13
N PHE A 114 42.91 3.70 19.34
CA PHE A 114 41.51 3.49 19.64
C PHE A 114 40.60 4.60 19.12
N TYR A 115 41.09 5.84 19.13
CA TYR A 115 40.34 6.97 18.59
C TYR A 115 40.20 6.86 17.08
N SER A 116 41.24 6.43 16.39
CA SER A 116 41.14 6.12 14.95
C SER A 116 40.20 4.93 14.66
N ALA A 117 40.18 3.92 15.54
CA ALA A 117 39.29 2.79 15.41
C ALA A 117 37.77 3.16 15.49
N ILE A 118 37.44 4.13 16.37
CA ILE A 118 36.07 4.65 16.48
C ILE A 118 35.64 5.37 15.19
N ILE A 119 36.51 6.18 14.60
CA ILE A 119 36.23 6.85 13.33
C ILE A 119 36.01 5.82 12.22
N TYR A 120 36.86 4.80 12.12
CA TYR A 120 36.68 3.74 11.12
C TYR A 120 35.40 2.91 11.36
N TRP A 121 35.00 2.75 12.62
CA TRP A 121 33.79 2.04 12.99
C TRP A 121 32.54 2.64 12.35
N TYR A 122 32.41 3.98 12.24
CA TYR A 122 31.27 4.63 11.57
C TYR A 122 31.16 4.33 10.08
N PHE A 123 32.21 3.80 9.43
CA PHE A 123 32.15 3.41 8.04
C PHE A 123 31.59 1.98 7.82
N ILE A 124 31.53 1.16 8.87
CA ILE A 124 31.07 -0.23 8.77
C ILE A 124 29.64 -0.35 8.20
N PRO A 125 28.67 0.53 8.51
CA PRO A 125 27.33 0.46 7.92
C PRO A 125 27.28 0.71 6.40
N LEU A 126 28.23 1.40 5.80
CA LEU A 126 28.20 1.81 4.39
C LEU A 126 27.98 0.63 3.41
N PRO A 127 28.77 -0.46 3.45
CA PRO A 127 28.56 -1.58 2.55
C PRO A 127 27.20 -2.25 2.76
N PHE A 128 26.70 -2.31 4.01
CA PHE A 128 25.38 -2.86 4.31
C PHE A 128 24.26 -1.98 3.76
N LEU A 129 24.36 -0.66 3.93
CA LEU A 129 23.41 0.30 3.35
C LEU A 129 23.38 0.19 1.82
N TYR A 130 24.57 0.10 1.21
CA TYR A 130 24.68 -0.08 -0.24
C TYR A 130 24.03 -1.38 -0.70
N TYR A 131 24.37 -2.50 -0.07
CA TYR A 131 23.87 -3.83 -0.45
C TYR A 131 22.35 -3.96 -0.26
N ILE A 132 21.85 -3.49 0.89
CA ILE A 132 20.40 -3.51 1.16
C ILE A 132 19.64 -2.63 0.17
N ARG A 133 20.14 -1.44 -0.16
CA ARG A 133 19.54 -0.57 -1.17
C ARG A 133 19.58 -1.20 -2.55
N PHE A 134 20.67 -1.85 -2.93
CA PHE A 134 20.77 -2.60 -4.18
C PHE A 134 19.73 -3.73 -4.24
N PHE A 135 19.60 -4.49 -3.17
CA PHE A 135 18.63 -5.58 -3.08
C PHE A 135 17.19 -5.07 -3.14
N LEU A 136 16.87 -4.05 -2.35
CA LEU A 136 15.55 -3.41 -2.35
C LEU A 136 15.21 -2.87 -3.75
N PHE A 137 16.14 -2.19 -4.39
CA PHE A 137 15.96 -1.73 -5.77
C PHE A 137 15.64 -2.89 -6.73
N LYS A 138 16.43 -3.96 -6.69
CA LYS A 138 16.23 -5.13 -7.56
C LYS A 138 14.84 -5.77 -7.39
N TYR A 139 14.31 -5.77 -6.15
CA TYR A 139 13.03 -6.40 -5.84
C TYR A 139 11.82 -5.47 -5.92
N THR A 140 12.01 -4.16 -5.72
CA THR A 140 10.90 -3.19 -5.71
C THR A 140 10.76 -2.43 -7.03
N ALA A 141 11.80 -2.38 -7.87
CA ALA A 141 11.73 -1.71 -9.14
C ALA A 141 10.70 -2.39 -10.06
N ARG A 142 9.65 -1.63 -10.42
CA ARG A 142 8.75 -2.05 -11.50
C ARG A 142 9.56 -2.05 -12.80
N LYS A 143 9.59 -3.20 -13.48
CA LYS A 143 10.30 -3.32 -14.77
C LYS A 143 9.58 -2.55 -15.88
N ASN A 144 8.26 -2.50 -15.86
CA ASN A 144 7.42 -1.84 -16.86
C ASN A 144 6.29 -1.10 -16.15
N ILE A 145 5.93 0.08 -16.64
CA ILE A 145 4.72 0.81 -16.27
C ILE A 145 3.93 1.14 -17.53
N ARG A 146 2.62 0.91 -17.50
CA ARG A 146 1.72 1.14 -18.63
C ARG A 146 0.81 2.31 -18.29
N VAL A 147 0.95 3.39 -19.03
CA VAL A 147 0.28 4.66 -18.78
C VAL A 147 -0.58 5.04 -19.97
N ALA A 148 -1.81 5.42 -19.72
CA ALA A 148 -2.73 5.94 -20.72
C ALA A 148 -2.95 7.44 -20.53
N VAL A 149 -2.92 8.19 -21.63
CA VAL A 149 -3.25 9.61 -21.66
C VAL A 149 -4.50 9.81 -22.52
N ILE A 150 -5.54 10.41 -21.92
CA ILE A 150 -6.78 10.73 -22.62
C ILE A 150 -6.71 12.18 -23.10
N GLY A 151 -6.75 12.35 -24.42
CA GLY A 151 -6.77 13.66 -25.07
C GLY A 151 -5.50 13.97 -25.86
N LEU A 152 -5.64 14.08 -27.17
CA LEU A 152 -4.63 14.58 -28.10
C LEU A 152 -4.64 16.12 -28.06
N THR A 153 -4.04 16.70 -27.02
CA THR A 153 -4.06 18.13 -26.69
C THR A 153 -2.69 18.61 -26.25
N GLU A 154 -2.48 19.93 -26.14
CA GLU A 154 -1.26 20.51 -25.56
C GLU A 154 -1.01 20.00 -24.12
N ASN A 155 -2.07 19.82 -23.32
CA ASN A 155 -1.96 19.22 -21.98
C ASN A 155 -1.54 17.76 -22.06
N GLY A 156 -1.98 17.02 -23.09
CA GLY A 156 -1.54 15.65 -23.36
C GLY A 156 -0.05 15.57 -23.71
N LEU A 157 0.43 16.49 -24.55
CA LEU A 157 1.84 16.61 -24.89
C LEU A 157 2.70 16.97 -23.66
N ALA A 158 2.21 17.89 -22.83
CA ALA A 158 2.88 18.24 -21.57
C ALA A 158 2.96 17.03 -20.62
N ALA A 159 1.87 16.25 -20.52
CA ALA A 159 1.84 15.02 -19.75
C ALA A 159 2.84 13.97 -20.27
N GLU A 160 2.90 13.75 -21.60
CA GLU A 160 3.88 12.83 -22.21
C GLU A 160 5.32 13.21 -21.85
N ASN A 161 5.68 14.48 -22.02
CA ASN A 161 7.02 14.96 -21.72
C ASN A 161 7.37 14.82 -20.24
N ALA A 162 6.43 15.14 -19.34
CA ALA A 162 6.61 14.99 -17.91
C ALA A 162 6.77 13.51 -17.51
N LEU A 163 5.91 12.63 -18.02
CA LEU A 163 5.92 11.21 -17.74
C LEU A 163 7.17 10.52 -18.29
N THR A 164 7.59 10.86 -19.50
CA THR A 164 8.82 10.34 -20.11
C THR A 164 10.05 10.72 -19.28
N THR A 165 10.09 11.97 -18.80
CA THR A 165 11.18 12.42 -17.93
C THR A 165 11.14 11.73 -16.59
N GLU A 166 9.97 11.58 -16.00
CA GLU A 166 9.76 10.96 -14.70
C GLU A 166 10.10 9.46 -14.71
N TYR A 167 9.73 8.76 -15.77
CA TYR A 167 9.96 7.32 -15.94
C TYR A 167 11.16 6.97 -16.83
N ALA A 168 12.12 7.88 -17.03
CA ALA A 168 13.27 7.71 -17.94
C ALA A 168 14.13 6.45 -17.70
N ASN A 169 14.09 5.82 -16.49
CA ASN A 169 14.86 4.61 -16.18
C ASN A 169 13.97 3.37 -15.98
N ILE A 170 12.71 3.45 -16.36
CA ILE A 170 11.76 2.34 -16.31
C ILE A 170 11.20 2.19 -17.72
N LYS A 171 10.93 0.98 -18.16
CA LYS A 171 10.27 0.80 -19.45
C LYS A 171 8.85 1.35 -19.34
N LEU A 172 8.66 2.57 -19.89
CA LEU A 172 7.37 3.24 -19.98
C LEU A 172 6.68 2.77 -21.27
N ASP A 173 5.50 2.17 -21.14
CA ASP A 173 4.57 1.91 -22.22
C ASP A 173 3.45 2.95 -22.11
N LEU A 174 3.62 4.09 -22.81
CA LEU A 174 2.68 5.20 -22.83
C LEU A 174 1.91 5.19 -24.12
N ALA A 175 0.58 5.33 -24.04
CA ALA A 175 -0.31 5.38 -25.19
C ALA A 175 -1.38 6.45 -25.03
N PHE A 176 -1.81 7.01 -26.16
CA PHE A 176 -2.88 7.99 -26.22
C PHE A 176 -4.21 7.37 -26.62
N TYR A 177 -5.29 7.91 -26.03
CA TYR A 177 -6.68 7.58 -26.32
C TYR A 177 -7.50 8.86 -26.49
N ASP A 178 -8.32 8.94 -27.52
CA ASP A 178 -9.26 10.08 -27.74
C ASP A 178 -10.47 9.56 -28.54
N GLU A 179 -11.62 10.18 -28.33
CA GLU A 179 -12.83 9.94 -29.14
C GLU A 179 -12.70 10.54 -30.55
N ARG A 180 -11.82 11.53 -30.72
CA ARG A 180 -11.55 12.19 -32.00
C ARG A 180 -10.47 11.40 -32.75
N SER A 181 -10.62 11.31 -34.06
CA SER A 181 -9.55 10.78 -34.90
C SER A 181 -8.32 11.73 -34.86
N PRO A 182 -7.09 11.20 -34.91
CA PRO A 182 -5.86 12.00 -34.90
C PRO A 182 -5.86 13.11 -35.97
N SER A 183 -6.46 12.89 -37.15
CA SER A 183 -6.60 13.83 -38.23
C SER A 183 -7.38 15.10 -37.87
N ARG A 184 -8.17 15.09 -36.79
CA ARG A 184 -8.96 16.25 -36.30
C ARG A 184 -8.29 17.00 -35.15
N CYS A 185 -7.09 16.59 -34.72
CA CYS A 185 -6.44 17.12 -33.53
C CYS A 185 -5.32 18.14 -33.84
N GLY A 186 -5.13 18.51 -35.10
CA GLY A 186 -4.18 19.55 -35.52
C GLY A 186 -2.71 19.21 -35.30
N ASP A 187 -1.84 20.23 -35.30
CA ASP A 187 -0.37 20.11 -35.26
C ASP A 187 0.18 19.46 -33.96
N VAL A 188 -0.66 19.31 -32.93
CA VAL A 188 -0.24 18.67 -31.67
C VAL A 188 0.10 17.20 -31.88
N VAL A 189 -0.60 16.51 -32.81
CA VAL A 189 -0.41 15.08 -33.07
C VAL A 189 0.98 14.82 -33.63
N GLU A 190 1.53 15.71 -34.45
CA GLU A 190 2.87 15.57 -35.03
C GLU A 190 3.99 15.66 -33.96
N LYS A 191 3.71 16.33 -32.82
CA LYS A 191 4.66 16.50 -31.72
C LYS A 191 4.62 15.36 -30.72
N ILE A 192 3.54 14.56 -30.71
CA ILE A 192 3.35 13.42 -29.82
C ILE A 192 4.16 12.23 -30.37
N LYS A 193 4.98 11.63 -29.49
CA LYS A 193 5.86 10.50 -29.85
C LYS A 193 5.25 9.15 -29.55
N SER A 194 4.34 9.09 -28.59
CA SER A 194 3.71 7.86 -28.13
C SER A 194 2.56 7.42 -29.05
N PRO A 195 2.29 6.12 -29.18
CA PRO A 195 1.27 5.61 -30.08
C PRO A 195 -0.14 6.00 -29.65
N PHE A 196 -1.01 6.25 -30.64
CA PHE A 196 -2.45 6.33 -30.47
C PHE A 196 -3.04 4.91 -30.54
N ARG A 197 -3.78 4.47 -29.51
CA ARG A 197 -4.36 3.12 -29.43
C ARG A 197 -5.87 3.06 -29.61
N GLY A 198 -6.54 4.21 -29.73
CA GLY A 198 -7.95 4.24 -30.09
C GLY A 198 -8.85 5.05 -29.15
N SER A 199 -10.10 4.61 -29.01
CA SER A 199 -11.12 5.31 -28.22
C SER A 199 -10.97 5.11 -26.73
N VAL A 200 -11.64 5.95 -25.94
CA VAL A 200 -11.68 5.80 -24.47
C VAL A 200 -12.41 4.52 -24.05
N SER A 201 -13.35 4.04 -24.87
CA SER A 201 -14.01 2.74 -24.63
C SER A 201 -13.02 1.57 -24.65
N ASN A 202 -12.06 1.59 -25.60
CA ASN A 202 -11.00 0.59 -25.66
C ASN A 202 -10.10 0.66 -24.42
N LEU A 203 -9.80 1.88 -23.97
CA LEU A 203 -9.03 2.08 -22.73
C LEU A 203 -9.72 1.50 -21.49
N VAL A 204 -11.05 1.66 -21.36
CA VAL A 204 -11.80 1.10 -20.24
C VAL A 204 -11.66 -0.42 -20.22
N GLU A 205 -11.73 -1.06 -21.37
CA GLU A 205 -11.61 -2.52 -21.48
C GLU A 205 -10.19 -2.98 -21.10
N GLU A 206 -9.16 -2.31 -21.60
CA GLU A 206 -7.76 -2.60 -21.21
C GLU A 206 -7.53 -2.35 -19.71
N ALA A 207 -8.16 -1.30 -19.14
CA ALA A 207 -8.08 -1.00 -17.72
C ALA A 207 -8.77 -2.08 -16.86
N ARG A 208 -9.92 -2.59 -17.29
CA ARG A 208 -10.62 -3.70 -16.64
C ARG A 208 -9.82 -5.00 -16.64
N GLN A 209 -9.11 -5.26 -17.73
CA GLN A 209 -8.22 -6.41 -17.85
C GLN A 209 -6.92 -6.27 -17.03
N GLY A 210 -6.72 -5.10 -16.39
CA GLY A 210 -5.50 -4.83 -15.61
C GLY A 210 -4.27 -4.56 -16.49
N ASN A 211 -4.48 -4.14 -17.74
CA ASN A 211 -3.42 -3.83 -18.70
C ASN A 211 -2.91 -2.39 -18.61
N ILE A 212 -3.53 -1.54 -17.79
CA ILE A 212 -3.14 -0.15 -17.55
C ILE A 212 -2.85 0.03 -16.05
N ASP A 213 -1.79 0.77 -15.73
CA ASP A 213 -1.38 1.07 -14.36
C ASP A 213 -1.82 2.47 -13.90
N GLU A 214 -1.79 3.46 -14.79
CA GLU A 214 -2.18 4.85 -14.50
C GLU A 214 -2.88 5.48 -15.72
N ILE A 215 -3.88 6.34 -15.47
CA ILE A 215 -4.63 7.07 -16.50
C ILE A 215 -4.52 8.56 -16.20
N TYR A 216 -4.22 9.36 -17.23
CA TYR A 216 -4.15 10.82 -17.17
C TYR A 216 -5.14 11.43 -18.13
N ILE A 217 -6.15 12.15 -17.60
CA ILE A 217 -7.13 12.89 -18.41
C ILE A 217 -6.55 14.29 -18.68
N ALA A 218 -6.07 14.49 -19.87
CA ALA A 218 -5.37 15.71 -20.32
C ALA A 218 -6.22 16.56 -21.27
N LEU A 219 -7.50 16.72 -20.92
CA LEU A 219 -8.42 17.58 -21.66
C LEU A 219 -8.45 18.99 -21.07
N PRO A 220 -8.66 20.03 -21.90
CA PRO A 220 -8.92 21.39 -21.41
C PRO A 220 -10.12 21.41 -20.46
N MET A 221 -10.07 22.21 -19.38
CA MET A 221 -11.15 22.31 -18.40
C MET A 221 -12.47 22.82 -19.01
N VAL A 222 -12.41 23.53 -20.15
CA VAL A 222 -13.61 23.91 -20.95
C VAL A 222 -14.42 22.67 -21.36
N ALA A 223 -13.77 21.52 -21.53
CA ALA A 223 -14.40 20.24 -21.86
C ALA A 223 -14.95 19.49 -20.62
N LEU A 224 -15.39 20.20 -19.60
CA LEU A 224 -15.81 19.61 -18.31
C LEU A 224 -16.84 18.49 -18.45
N HIS A 225 -17.78 18.60 -19.39
CA HIS A 225 -18.77 17.56 -19.65
C HIS A 225 -18.10 16.25 -20.11
N ARG A 226 -17.11 16.33 -21.02
CA ARG A 226 -16.36 15.14 -21.48
C ARG A 226 -15.50 14.57 -20.36
N ILE A 227 -14.86 15.44 -19.56
CA ILE A 227 -14.08 14.99 -18.38
C ILE A 227 -14.97 14.22 -17.42
N ARG A 228 -16.17 14.73 -17.09
CA ARG A 228 -17.13 14.02 -16.22
C ARG A 228 -17.56 12.68 -16.82
N HIS A 229 -17.84 12.65 -18.11
CA HIS A 229 -18.20 11.41 -18.80
C HIS A 229 -17.07 10.37 -18.70
N PHE A 230 -15.83 10.74 -18.96
CA PHE A 230 -14.69 9.84 -18.86
C PHE A 230 -14.42 9.42 -17.41
N LEU A 231 -14.57 10.31 -16.43
CA LEU A 231 -14.48 9.94 -15.02
C LEU A 231 -15.53 8.90 -14.63
N ALA A 232 -16.78 9.05 -15.10
CA ALA A 232 -17.81 8.06 -14.88
C ALA A 232 -17.46 6.69 -15.50
N MET A 233 -16.87 6.67 -16.70
CA MET A 233 -16.37 5.43 -17.31
C MET A 233 -15.23 4.81 -16.52
N MET A 234 -14.28 5.62 -16.01
CA MET A 234 -13.14 5.15 -15.23
C MET A 234 -13.53 4.71 -13.82
N SER A 235 -14.65 5.18 -13.28
CA SER A 235 -15.12 4.78 -11.94
C SER A 235 -15.42 3.28 -11.81
N ASP A 236 -15.64 2.61 -12.95
CA ASP A 236 -15.80 1.15 -13.04
C ASP A 236 -14.47 0.39 -13.17
N THR A 237 -13.36 1.04 -12.92
CA THR A 237 -12.02 0.43 -12.93
C THR A 237 -11.32 0.64 -11.59
N THR A 238 -10.23 -0.08 -11.36
CA THR A 238 -9.37 0.08 -10.16
C THR A 238 -8.11 0.88 -10.47
N VAL A 239 -7.98 1.42 -11.69
CA VAL A 239 -6.79 2.13 -12.15
C VAL A 239 -6.77 3.54 -11.54
N ASP A 240 -5.59 3.99 -11.10
CA ASP A 240 -5.41 5.35 -10.61
C ASP A 240 -5.58 6.34 -11.75
N THR A 241 -6.56 7.24 -11.58
CA THR A 241 -6.94 8.22 -12.62
C THR A 241 -6.64 9.62 -12.14
N TYR A 242 -5.93 10.37 -12.95
CA TYR A 242 -5.49 11.74 -12.68
C TYR A 242 -6.04 12.69 -13.73
N ILE A 243 -6.38 13.93 -13.32
CA ILE A 243 -6.65 15.02 -14.23
C ILE A 243 -5.39 15.87 -14.34
N VAL A 244 -5.04 16.23 -15.57
CA VAL A 244 -4.01 17.22 -15.88
C VAL A 244 -4.72 18.56 -16.09
N PRO A 245 -4.73 19.46 -15.09
CA PRO A 245 -5.42 20.73 -15.21
C PRO A 245 -4.65 21.68 -16.14
N ASP A 246 -5.38 22.54 -16.84
CA ASP A 246 -4.82 23.62 -17.64
C ASP A 246 -4.60 24.91 -16.81
N PHE A 247 -5.07 24.95 -15.54
CA PHE A 247 -4.79 26.06 -14.62
C PHE A 247 -4.97 25.73 -13.12
N TYR A 248 -4.45 26.60 -12.25
CA TYR A 248 -4.15 26.40 -10.82
C TYR A 248 -5.32 26.57 -9.84
N THR A 249 -6.58 26.51 -10.20
CA THR A 249 -7.70 26.99 -9.37
C THR A 249 -8.49 25.94 -8.61
N TYR A 250 -8.06 24.68 -8.50
CA TYR A 250 -8.79 23.69 -7.71
C TYR A 250 -8.14 23.39 -6.37
N SER A 251 -8.54 24.16 -5.37
CA SER A 251 -8.39 23.84 -3.95
C SER A 251 -9.64 23.10 -3.48
N ASN A 252 -9.65 21.79 -3.50
CA ASN A 252 -10.66 20.97 -2.83
C ASN A 252 -9.99 19.92 -1.97
N ASN A 253 -10.44 19.80 -0.72
CA ASN A 253 -9.92 18.88 0.31
C ASN A 253 -9.97 17.37 -0.06
N MET A 254 -10.46 17.01 -1.23
CA MET A 254 -10.61 15.62 -1.71
C MET A 254 -9.59 15.19 -2.75
N SER A 255 -8.85 16.10 -3.34
CA SER A 255 -7.91 15.79 -4.41
C SER A 255 -6.48 15.74 -3.88
N LYS A 256 -5.80 14.61 -4.10
CA LYS A 256 -4.36 14.53 -3.86
C LYS A 256 -3.64 15.21 -5.00
N LEU A 257 -3.00 16.33 -4.71
CA LEU A 257 -2.09 16.95 -5.65
C LEU A 257 -0.83 16.10 -5.77
N ARG A 258 -0.48 15.72 -6.98
CA ARG A 258 0.76 15.04 -7.32
C ARG A 258 1.52 15.88 -8.31
N SER A 259 2.79 16.15 -8.01
CA SER A 259 3.69 16.81 -8.94
C SER A 259 4.46 15.77 -9.72
N ILE A 260 4.37 15.80 -11.05
CA ILE A 260 5.17 14.99 -11.95
C ILE A 260 6.11 15.96 -12.66
N HIS A 261 7.37 15.98 -12.23
CA HIS A 261 8.32 17.00 -12.69
C HIS A 261 7.73 18.40 -12.48
N ASN A 262 7.46 19.17 -13.53
CA ASN A 262 6.89 20.52 -13.47
C ASN A 262 5.35 20.53 -13.63
N LEU A 263 4.71 19.36 -13.79
CA LEU A 263 3.28 19.25 -14.02
C LEU A 263 2.55 18.96 -12.72
N GLN A 264 1.55 19.78 -12.40
CA GLN A 264 0.64 19.52 -11.27
C GLN A 264 -0.52 18.65 -11.75
N THR A 265 -0.79 17.56 -11.05
CA THR A 265 -1.90 16.65 -11.36
C THR A 265 -2.80 16.50 -10.15
N ILE A 266 -4.09 16.28 -10.42
CA ILE A 266 -5.09 16.04 -9.38
C ILE A 266 -5.54 14.58 -9.47
N GLY A 267 -5.23 13.80 -8.45
CA GLY A 267 -5.68 12.42 -8.35
C GLY A 267 -7.13 12.38 -7.86
N ILE A 268 -8.06 11.92 -8.70
CA ILE A 268 -9.49 11.83 -8.36
C ILE A 268 -9.80 10.50 -7.67
N PHE A 269 -9.33 9.40 -8.22
CA PHE A 269 -9.51 8.06 -7.69
C PHE A 269 -8.17 7.45 -7.27
N SER A 270 -7.45 8.10 -6.35
CA SER A 270 -6.19 7.58 -5.80
C SER A 270 -6.42 6.76 -4.53
N SER A 271 -5.57 5.75 -4.31
CA SER A 271 -5.58 5.01 -3.04
C SER A 271 -5.06 5.90 -1.90
N PRO A 272 -5.64 5.84 -0.68
CA PRO A 272 -5.09 6.53 0.48
C PRO A 272 -3.78 5.91 0.95
N PHE A 273 -3.55 4.64 0.60
CA PHE A 273 -2.36 3.88 0.97
C PHE A 273 -1.20 4.14 -0.01
N GLU A 274 -0.95 5.40 -0.32
CA GLU A 274 0.24 5.85 -1.00
C GLU A 274 1.25 6.37 0.03
N GLY A 275 2.52 6.12 -0.22
CA GLY A 275 3.56 6.65 0.63
C GLY A 275 3.71 5.92 1.97
N ALA A 276 3.93 6.68 3.01
CA ALA A 276 4.06 6.18 4.38
C ALA A 276 2.81 5.44 4.86
N GLY A 277 1.62 5.81 4.34
CA GLY A 277 0.35 5.20 4.72
C GLY A 277 0.29 3.70 4.41
N SER A 278 0.85 3.26 3.28
CA SER A 278 0.87 1.83 2.93
C SER A 278 1.76 1.01 3.87
N PHE A 279 2.88 1.60 4.29
CA PHE A 279 3.79 0.97 5.23
C PHE A 279 3.18 0.91 6.64
N ILE A 280 2.64 2.03 7.12
CA ILE A 280 1.97 2.11 8.44
C ILE A 280 0.83 1.11 8.49
N LYS A 281 -0.02 1.06 7.46
CA LYS A 281 -1.12 0.11 7.38
C LYS A 281 -0.65 -1.34 7.38
N ARG A 282 0.45 -1.65 6.68
CA ARG A 282 1.01 -3.00 6.67
C ARG A 282 1.63 -3.39 8.01
N ALA A 283 2.34 -2.45 8.66
CA ALA A 283 2.91 -2.66 9.99
C ALA A 283 1.81 -2.90 11.04
N GLU A 284 0.74 -2.10 11.02
CA GLU A 284 -0.46 -2.30 11.83
C GLU A 284 -1.04 -3.70 11.63
N ASP A 285 -1.32 -4.08 10.38
CA ASP A 285 -1.90 -5.39 10.02
C ASP A 285 -1.01 -6.56 10.51
N LEU A 286 0.32 -6.43 10.41
CA LEU A 286 1.24 -7.46 10.87
C LEU A 286 1.32 -7.53 12.39
N VAL A 287 1.47 -6.39 13.07
CA VAL A 287 1.62 -6.35 14.54
C VAL A 287 0.33 -6.82 15.20
N LEU A 288 -0.80 -6.14 14.89
CA LEU A 288 -2.09 -6.49 15.49
C LEU A 288 -2.56 -7.87 15.04
N GLY A 289 -2.38 -8.22 13.76
CA GLY A 289 -2.73 -9.53 13.23
C GLY A 289 -1.97 -10.68 13.89
N SER A 290 -0.68 -10.50 14.18
CA SER A 290 0.13 -11.49 14.90
C SER A 290 -0.32 -11.65 16.36
N ILE A 291 -0.55 -10.53 17.05
CA ILE A 291 -1.04 -10.55 18.44
C ILE A 291 -2.39 -11.27 18.52
N ILE A 292 -3.34 -10.87 17.65
CA ILE A 292 -4.67 -11.50 17.61
C ILE A 292 -4.55 -12.98 17.27
N MET A 293 -3.73 -13.35 16.27
CA MET A 293 -3.54 -14.75 15.87
C MET A 293 -3.03 -15.62 17.03
N VAL A 294 -2.08 -15.13 17.82
CA VAL A 294 -1.59 -15.83 19.01
C VAL A 294 -2.72 -16.00 20.02
N MET A 295 -3.49 -14.94 20.29
CA MET A 295 -4.61 -14.98 21.25
C MET A 295 -5.72 -15.96 20.85
N ILE A 296 -6.05 -16.04 19.56
CA ILE A 296 -7.13 -16.91 19.06
C ILE A 296 -6.66 -18.32 18.69
N SER A 297 -5.35 -18.61 18.73
CA SER A 297 -4.78 -19.88 18.25
C SER A 297 -5.36 -21.12 18.97
N SER A 298 -5.53 -21.08 20.27
CA SER A 298 -6.14 -22.15 21.08
C SER A 298 -7.61 -22.36 20.71
N LEU A 299 -8.37 -21.27 20.53
CA LEU A 299 -9.75 -21.33 20.07
C LEU A 299 -9.85 -21.90 18.64
N MET A 300 -8.97 -21.48 17.74
CA MET A 300 -8.92 -22.03 16.38
C MET A 300 -8.65 -23.54 16.37
N LEU A 301 -7.74 -24.01 17.24
CA LEU A 301 -7.46 -25.42 17.38
C LEU A 301 -8.69 -26.19 17.90
N ALA A 302 -9.38 -25.68 18.90
CA ALA A 302 -10.60 -26.26 19.44
C ALA A 302 -11.70 -26.37 18.37
N ILE A 303 -11.90 -25.30 17.58
CA ILE A 303 -12.86 -25.29 16.45
C ILE A 303 -12.45 -26.32 15.39
N ALA A 304 -11.16 -26.41 15.05
CA ALA A 304 -10.66 -27.38 14.08
C ALA A 304 -10.95 -28.82 14.50
N ILE A 305 -10.75 -29.15 15.78
CA ILE A 305 -11.10 -30.46 16.36
C ILE A 305 -12.63 -30.68 16.28
N GLY A 306 -13.41 -29.69 16.70
CA GLY A 306 -14.89 -29.76 16.63
C GLY A 306 -15.43 -30.04 15.21
N ILE A 307 -14.85 -29.39 14.20
CA ILE A 307 -15.20 -29.64 12.78
C ILE A 307 -14.87 -31.10 12.38
N LYS A 308 -13.71 -31.60 12.77
CA LYS A 308 -13.28 -32.96 12.46
C LYS A 308 -14.16 -34.02 13.13
N LEU A 309 -14.60 -33.75 14.35
CA LEU A 309 -15.50 -34.67 15.09
C LEU A 309 -16.93 -34.65 14.54
N THR A 310 -17.39 -33.52 14.02
CA THR A 310 -18.80 -33.35 13.57
C THR A 310 -19.02 -33.64 12.09
N SER A 311 -17.97 -33.59 11.25
CA SER A 311 -18.11 -33.85 9.82
C SER A 311 -16.83 -34.32 9.16
N ARG A 312 -16.93 -35.26 8.22
CA ARG A 312 -15.80 -35.76 7.42
C ARG A 312 -15.33 -34.71 6.40
N GLY A 313 -14.01 -34.53 6.21
CA GLY A 313 -13.41 -33.65 5.20
C GLY A 313 -12.41 -32.62 5.75
N PRO A 314 -11.97 -31.62 4.96
CA PRO A 314 -10.99 -30.61 5.37
C PRO A 314 -11.58 -29.65 6.42
N VAL A 315 -10.71 -29.14 7.31
CA VAL A 315 -11.09 -28.17 8.34
C VAL A 315 -11.35 -26.79 7.72
N PHE A 316 -10.51 -26.42 6.76
CA PHE A 316 -10.57 -25.13 6.11
C PHE A 316 -11.22 -25.23 4.74
N PHE A 317 -11.93 -24.17 4.42
CA PHE A 317 -12.48 -23.87 3.11
C PHE A 317 -11.87 -22.58 2.57
N LYS A 318 -11.60 -22.53 1.27
CA LYS A 318 -11.05 -21.34 0.58
C LYS A 318 -12.05 -20.90 -0.46
N GLN A 319 -12.49 -19.65 -0.37
CA GLN A 319 -13.44 -19.07 -1.31
C GLN A 319 -12.77 -17.94 -2.11
N ASP A 320 -13.01 -17.95 -3.43
CA ASP A 320 -12.50 -16.89 -4.30
C ASP A 320 -13.30 -15.61 -4.10
N ARG A 321 -12.57 -14.52 -3.85
CA ARG A 321 -13.09 -13.18 -3.64
C ARG A 321 -12.22 -12.19 -4.41
N TYR A 322 -12.74 -10.99 -4.67
CA TYR A 322 -11.91 -9.91 -5.17
C TYR A 322 -11.15 -9.21 -4.03
N GLY A 323 -9.86 -9.00 -4.25
CA GLY A 323 -8.94 -8.29 -3.38
C GLY A 323 -8.54 -6.93 -3.94
N LEU A 324 -7.33 -6.49 -3.56
CA LEU A 324 -6.73 -5.26 -4.05
C LEU A 324 -6.65 -5.26 -5.58
N SER A 325 -7.01 -4.12 -6.18
CA SER A 325 -7.00 -3.91 -7.64
C SER A 325 -7.84 -4.94 -8.41
N GLY A 326 -8.91 -5.46 -7.80
CA GLY A 326 -9.80 -6.43 -8.43
C GLY A 326 -9.17 -7.82 -8.67
N GLN A 327 -8.01 -8.11 -8.10
CA GLN A 327 -7.37 -9.43 -8.24
C GLN A 327 -8.10 -10.48 -7.40
N LYS A 328 -8.28 -11.68 -7.93
CA LYS A 328 -8.87 -12.79 -7.19
C LYS A 328 -7.92 -13.24 -6.07
N ILE A 329 -8.45 -13.34 -4.86
CA ILE A 329 -7.77 -13.87 -3.68
C ILE A 329 -8.55 -15.03 -3.09
N LYS A 330 -7.86 -15.98 -2.45
CA LYS A 330 -8.49 -17.10 -1.74
C LYS A 330 -8.65 -16.74 -0.27
N VAL A 331 -9.88 -16.48 0.15
CA VAL A 331 -10.21 -16.16 1.54
C VAL A 331 -10.42 -17.44 2.34
N TRP A 332 -9.69 -17.58 3.43
CA TRP A 332 -9.74 -18.75 4.31
C TRP A 332 -10.91 -18.64 5.29
N LYS A 333 -11.66 -19.74 5.43
CA LYS A 333 -12.74 -19.88 6.41
C LYS A 333 -12.69 -21.28 7.02
N PHE A 334 -13.30 -21.44 8.20
CA PHE A 334 -13.64 -22.75 8.69
C PHE A 334 -14.81 -23.34 7.89
N ARG A 335 -14.75 -24.64 7.66
CA ARG A 335 -15.85 -25.33 7.00
C ARG A 335 -17.07 -25.37 7.91
N SER A 336 -18.17 -24.79 7.44
CA SER A 336 -19.48 -24.74 8.14
C SER A 336 -20.56 -25.56 7.43
N MET A 337 -20.28 -26.07 6.22
CA MET A 337 -21.21 -26.83 5.39
C MET A 337 -20.62 -28.20 5.02
N ARG A 338 -21.49 -29.16 4.72
CA ARG A 338 -21.06 -30.50 4.25
C ARG A 338 -20.47 -30.46 2.86
N VAL A 339 -21.09 -29.68 1.96
CA VAL A 339 -20.62 -29.42 0.60
C VAL A 339 -20.28 -27.95 0.50
N MET A 340 -19.10 -27.62 0.02
CA MET A 340 -18.61 -26.26 -0.14
C MET A 340 -18.27 -26.06 -1.61
N GLU A 341 -19.04 -25.21 -2.28
CA GLU A 341 -18.87 -24.92 -3.69
C GLU A 341 -17.98 -23.69 -3.87
N ASN A 342 -17.05 -23.81 -4.80
CA ASN A 342 -16.18 -22.72 -5.26
C ASN A 342 -16.28 -22.60 -6.79
N SER A 343 -17.51 -22.81 -7.31
CA SER A 343 -17.83 -22.77 -8.73
C SER A 343 -18.33 -21.40 -9.17
N ASP A 344 -18.43 -21.18 -10.47
CA ASP A 344 -18.92 -19.94 -11.07
C ASP A 344 -20.40 -19.66 -10.72
N THR A 345 -21.15 -20.69 -10.30
CA THR A 345 -22.52 -20.60 -9.79
C THR A 345 -22.53 -20.81 -8.28
N VAL A 346 -22.10 -19.79 -7.52
CA VAL A 346 -22.19 -19.81 -6.05
C VAL A 346 -23.61 -19.51 -5.62
N ILE A 347 -24.31 -20.53 -5.12
CA ILE A 347 -25.65 -20.35 -4.52
C ILE A 347 -25.45 -19.76 -3.12
N GLN A 348 -25.96 -18.53 -2.91
CA GLN A 348 -25.92 -17.89 -1.61
C GLN A 348 -26.64 -18.74 -0.57
N ALA A 349 -25.99 -18.97 0.57
CA ALA A 349 -26.61 -19.70 1.66
C ALA A 349 -27.79 -18.91 2.24
N THR A 350 -28.96 -19.54 2.27
CA THR A 350 -30.18 -18.96 2.84
C THR A 350 -30.32 -19.32 4.31
N LYS A 351 -31.29 -18.68 4.98
CA LYS A 351 -31.63 -19.01 6.36
C LYS A 351 -32.17 -20.45 6.39
N ASN A 352 -31.61 -21.32 7.24
CA ASN A 352 -31.92 -22.76 7.33
C ASN A 352 -31.45 -23.62 6.14
N ASP A 353 -30.37 -23.26 5.47
CA ASP A 353 -29.80 -24.05 4.39
C ASP A 353 -29.42 -25.47 4.87
N PRO A 354 -29.96 -26.53 4.23
CA PRO A 354 -29.77 -27.93 4.64
C PRO A 354 -28.30 -28.41 4.55
N ARG A 355 -27.45 -27.69 3.81
CA ARG A 355 -26.02 -27.97 3.69
C ARG A 355 -25.25 -27.63 4.98
N VAL A 356 -25.79 -26.75 5.83
CA VAL A 356 -25.13 -26.27 7.05
C VAL A 356 -25.17 -27.33 8.14
N THR A 357 -24.01 -27.67 8.73
CA THR A 357 -23.96 -28.57 9.87
C THR A 357 -24.44 -27.88 11.15
N LYS A 358 -24.92 -28.63 12.16
CA LYS A 358 -25.33 -28.04 13.46
C LYS A 358 -24.19 -27.20 14.08
N PHE A 359 -22.97 -27.73 14.09
CA PHE A 359 -21.80 -27.00 14.57
C PHE A 359 -21.43 -25.82 13.64
N GLY A 360 -21.56 -25.99 12.34
CA GLY A 360 -21.37 -24.94 11.35
C GLY A 360 -22.37 -23.77 11.51
N SER A 361 -23.61 -24.05 11.89
CA SER A 361 -24.60 -23.03 12.22
C SER A 361 -24.18 -22.18 13.42
N PHE A 362 -23.65 -22.84 14.47
CA PHE A 362 -23.08 -22.14 15.62
C PHE A 362 -21.91 -21.24 15.19
N LEU A 363 -20.94 -21.77 14.41
CA LEU A 363 -19.78 -20.99 13.93
C LEU A 363 -20.21 -19.77 13.10
N ARG A 364 -21.20 -19.91 12.22
CA ARG A 364 -21.72 -18.80 11.38
C ARG A 364 -22.44 -17.75 12.21
N ARG A 365 -23.28 -18.16 13.17
CA ARG A 365 -24.01 -17.25 14.06
C ARG A 365 -23.05 -16.41 14.93
N THR A 366 -21.91 -16.99 15.30
CA THR A 366 -20.87 -16.33 16.11
C THR A 366 -19.76 -15.70 15.26
N SER A 367 -19.84 -15.79 13.92
CA SER A 367 -18.79 -15.38 12.98
C SER A 367 -17.40 -16.01 13.23
N LEU A 368 -17.36 -17.09 14.00
CA LEU A 368 -16.11 -17.82 14.30
C LEU A 368 -15.58 -18.58 13.07
N ASP A 369 -16.44 -18.84 12.07
CA ASP A 369 -16.03 -19.42 10.79
C ASP A 369 -15.09 -18.50 10.00
N GLU A 370 -15.04 -17.21 10.30
CA GLU A 370 -14.19 -16.22 9.61
C GLU A 370 -12.82 -16.00 10.27
N LEU A 371 -12.54 -16.58 11.46
CA LEU A 371 -11.25 -16.44 12.14
C LEU A 371 -10.03 -16.81 11.28
N PRO A 372 -10.05 -17.83 10.38
CA PRO A 372 -8.92 -18.12 9.52
C PRO A 372 -8.54 -16.99 8.55
N GLN A 373 -9.37 -15.95 8.37
CA GLN A 373 -9.02 -14.77 7.56
C GLN A 373 -7.81 -14.00 8.12
N PHE A 374 -7.48 -14.15 9.41
CA PHE A 374 -6.23 -13.60 9.95
C PHE A 374 -4.98 -14.19 9.29
N ILE A 375 -5.05 -15.42 8.77
CA ILE A 375 -3.98 -15.99 7.92
C ILE A 375 -3.83 -15.15 6.65
N ASN A 376 -4.94 -14.72 6.02
CA ASN A 376 -4.91 -13.84 4.85
C ASN A 376 -4.29 -12.46 5.17
N VAL A 377 -4.54 -11.93 6.37
CA VAL A 377 -3.93 -10.66 6.84
C VAL A 377 -2.42 -10.82 6.95
N LEU A 378 -1.95 -11.86 7.61
CA LEU A 378 -0.51 -12.12 7.76
C LEU A 378 0.17 -12.38 6.40
N GLN A 379 -0.50 -13.09 5.48
CA GLN A 379 -0.04 -13.30 4.10
C GLN A 379 -0.08 -12.01 3.25
N GLY A 380 -0.81 -10.98 3.68
CA GLY A 380 -0.90 -9.69 3.00
C GLY A 380 -1.95 -9.62 1.88
N SER A 381 -2.79 -10.64 1.70
CA SER A 381 -3.90 -10.63 0.74
C SER A 381 -5.14 -9.88 1.28
N MET A 382 -5.26 -9.75 2.61
CA MET A 382 -6.29 -8.98 3.30
C MET A 382 -5.67 -8.03 4.33
N SER A 383 -6.51 -7.18 4.91
CA SER A 383 -6.23 -6.30 6.03
C SER A 383 -7.18 -6.62 7.19
N ILE A 384 -6.85 -6.18 8.41
CA ILE A 384 -7.78 -6.27 9.54
C ILE A 384 -8.99 -5.38 9.26
N VAL A 385 -8.75 -4.12 8.88
CA VAL A 385 -9.80 -3.14 8.58
C VAL A 385 -9.78 -2.78 7.09
N GLY A 386 -10.95 -2.83 6.46
CA GLY A 386 -11.13 -2.49 5.05
C GLY A 386 -12.52 -2.86 4.53
N PRO A 387 -12.83 -2.60 3.25
CA PRO A 387 -14.07 -3.02 2.62
C PRO A 387 -14.26 -4.54 2.68
N ARG A 388 -15.47 -5.00 3.04
CA ARG A 388 -15.75 -6.45 3.12
C ARG A 388 -15.71 -7.09 1.73
N PRO A 389 -14.95 -8.19 1.51
CA PRO A 389 -14.86 -8.84 0.21
C PRO A 389 -16.13 -9.61 -0.13
N HIS A 390 -16.68 -9.39 -1.32
CA HIS A 390 -17.84 -10.13 -1.84
C HIS A 390 -17.42 -11.33 -2.71
N ALA A 391 -18.34 -12.29 -2.88
CA ALA A 391 -18.15 -13.37 -3.85
C ALA A 391 -18.01 -12.79 -5.27
N VAL A 392 -17.23 -13.44 -6.12
CA VAL A 392 -16.93 -12.96 -7.48
C VAL A 392 -18.24 -12.71 -8.27
N THR A 393 -19.18 -13.64 -8.23
CA THR A 393 -20.48 -13.53 -8.92
C THR A 393 -21.29 -12.32 -8.45
N HIS A 394 -21.39 -12.10 -7.14
CA HIS A 394 -22.10 -10.93 -6.60
C HIS A 394 -21.39 -9.62 -6.94
N ASN A 395 -20.07 -9.64 -6.97
CA ASN A 395 -19.29 -8.46 -7.32
C ASN A 395 -19.58 -8.00 -8.75
N GLU A 396 -19.62 -8.93 -9.72
CA GLU A 396 -19.94 -8.62 -11.12
C GLU A 396 -21.38 -8.12 -11.29
N GLN A 397 -22.31 -8.64 -10.50
CA GLN A 397 -23.70 -8.17 -10.50
C GLN A 397 -23.80 -6.71 -10.01
N TYR A 398 -23.24 -6.41 -8.83
CA TYR A 398 -23.36 -5.08 -8.23
C TYR A 398 -22.51 -4.03 -8.93
N ARG A 399 -21.40 -4.42 -9.57
CA ARG A 399 -20.60 -3.54 -10.41
C ARG A 399 -21.41 -2.84 -11.50
N LYS A 400 -22.43 -3.52 -12.05
CA LYS A 400 -23.31 -2.98 -13.10
C LYS A 400 -24.43 -2.09 -12.55
N GLN A 401 -24.75 -2.20 -11.26
CA GLN A 401 -25.93 -1.58 -10.65
C GLN A 401 -25.59 -0.42 -9.72
N VAL A 402 -24.38 -0.41 -9.13
CA VAL A 402 -23.99 0.58 -8.13
C VAL A 402 -22.84 1.43 -8.67
N GLU A 403 -23.05 2.72 -8.68
CA GLU A 403 -22.04 3.69 -9.10
C GLU A 403 -20.84 3.65 -8.18
N ASN A 404 -19.64 3.83 -8.74
CA ASN A 404 -18.37 3.84 -8.00
C ASN A 404 -18.04 2.53 -7.25
N TYR A 405 -18.76 1.44 -7.54
CA TYR A 405 -18.59 0.16 -6.85
C TYR A 405 -17.15 -0.33 -6.82
N MET A 406 -16.39 -0.16 -7.92
CA MET A 406 -15.02 -0.66 -8.05
C MET A 406 -13.99 0.12 -7.24
N ILE A 407 -14.31 1.34 -6.78
CA ILE A 407 -13.39 2.16 -5.96
C ILE A 407 -13.02 1.43 -4.66
N ARG A 408 -13.92 0.63 -4.11
CA ARG A 408 -13.68 -0.17 -2.91
C ARG A 408 -12.50 -1.16 -3.04
N HIS A 409 -12.14 -1.56 -4.26
CA HIS A 409 -11.02 -2.46 -4.53
C HIS A 409 -9.66 -1.74 -4.67
N LYS A 410 -9.61 -0.42 -4.46
CA LYS A 410 -8.35 0.34 -4.40
C LYS A 410 -7.56 0.10 -3.10
N VAL A 411 -8.16 -0.59 -2.15
CA VAL A 411 -7.54 -1.00 -0.89
C VAL A 411 -7.73 -2.50 -0.68
N LYS A 412 -6.94 -3.09 0.23
CA LYS A 412 -7.12 -4.50 0.58
C LYS A 412 -8.48 -4.68 1.27
N PRO A 413 -9.19 -5.79 0.99
CA PRO A 413 -10.40 -6.10 1.73
C PRO A 413 -10.09 -6.40 3.19
N GLY A 414 -11.02 -6.00 4.08
CA GLY A 414 -10.89 -6.16 5.53
C GLY A 414 -11.71 -7.32 6.08
N ILE A 415 -11.27 -7.83 7.24
CA ILE A 415 -12.09 -8.71 8.10
C ILE A 415 -13.26 -7.90 8.65
N THR A 416 -12.99 -6.69 9.12
CA THR A 416 -13.99 -5.69 9.53
C THR A 416 -13.84 -4.40 8.73
N GLY A 417 -14.80 -3.48 8.86
CA GLY A 417 -14.77 -2.21 8.14
C GLY A 417 -15.86 -1.23 8.59
N LEU A 418 -15.75 0.01 8.10
CA LEU A 418 -16.65 1.10 8.48
C LEU A 418 -18.12 0.77 8.19
N ALA A 419 -18.42 0.16 7.03
CA ALA A 419 -19.76 -0.29 6.68
C ALA A 419 -20.31 -1.32 7.68
N GLN A 420 -19.47 -2.27 8.09
CA GLN A 420 -19.88 -3.35 8.99
C GLN A 420 -20.24 -2.83 10.39
N ILE A 421 -19.43 -1.94 10.97
CA ILE A 421 -19.73 -1.35 12.29
C ILE A 421 -20.95 -0.41 12.28
N ASN A 422 -21.37 0.05 11.09
CA ASN A 422 -22.59 0.85 10.89
C ASN A 422 -23.82 0.01 10.50
N GLY A 423 -23.72 -1.35 10.60
CA GLY A 423 -24.87 -2.25 10.44
C GLY A 423 -25.06 -2.81 9.02
N PHE A 424 -24.19 -2.46 8.07
CA PHE A 424 -24.26 -2.92 6.67
C PHE A 424 -23.40 -4.16 6.41
N HIS A 425 -23.51 -5.20 7.27
CA HIS A 425 -22.70 -6.43 7.16
C HIS A 425 -23.52 -7.66 6.74
N GLY A 426 -24.85 -7.64 6.92
CA GLY A 426 -25.75 -8.77 6.66
C GLY A 426 -26.07 -9.01 5.20
N GLU A 427 -27.13 -9.79 4.99
CA GLU A 427 -27.70 -10.10 3.68
C GLU A 427 -28.17 -8.81 2.97
N ILE A 428 -27.96 -8.77 1.66
CA ILE A 428 -28.34 -7.62 0.84
C ILE A 428 -29.63 -7.98 0.13
N ASP A 429 -30.72 -7.61 0.75
CA ASP A 429 -32.08 -7.80 0.28
C ASP A 429 -32.58 -6.65 -0.62
N ALA A 430 -31.87 -5.50 -0.62
CA ALA A 430 -32.21 -4.31 -1.38
C ALA A 430 -30.98 -3.57 -1.88
N LEU A 431 -31.05 -3.00 -3.10
CA LEU A 431 -29.96 -2.31 -3.77
C LEU A 431 -29.42 -1.13 -2.92
N TYR A 432 -30.32 -0.37 -2.27
CA TYR A 432 -29.93 0.78 -1.45
C TYR A 432 -28.97 0.39 -0.29
N LYS A 433 -29.08 -0.84 0.24
CA LYS A 433 -28.16 -1.33 1.28
C LYS A 433 -26.74 -1.53 0.73
N MET A 434 -26.66 -1.97 -0.54
CA MET A 434 -25.36 -2.07 -1.22
C MET A 434 -24.77 -0.68 -1.50
N GLU A 435 -25.57 0.27 -1.98
CA GLU A 435 -25.15 1.65 -2.20
C GLU A 435 -24.60 2.28 -0.90
N LYS A 436 -25.34 2.13 0.21
CA LYS A 436 -24.89 2.59 1.51
C LYS A 436 -23.58 1.92 1.95
N ARG A 437 -23.42 0.62 1.71
CA ARG A 437 -22.18 -0.11 1.99
C ARG A 437 -21.01 0.49 1.20
N VAL A 438 -21.21 0.71 -0.11
CA VAL A 438 -20.20 1.30 -0.99
C VAL A 438 -19.87 2.73 -0.54
N GLN A 439 -20.86 3.52 -0.13
CA GLN A 439 -20.63 4.87 0.41
C GLN A 439 -19.71 4.84 1.65
N TYR A 440 -19.99 3.97 2.64
CA TYR A 440 -19.13 3.80 3.82
C TYR A 440 -17.74 3.25 3.47
N ASP A 441 -17.64 2.36 2.49
CA ASP A 441 -16.34 1.84 2.03
C ASP A 441 -15.51 2.97 1.40
N ILE A 442 -16.13 3.86 0.60
CA ILE A 442 -15.49 5.03 0.01
C ILE A 442 -15.13 6.05 1.10
N GLU A 443 -16.03 6.31 2.06
CA GLU A 443 -15.77 7.20 3.19
C GLU A 443 -14.54 6.72 4.00
N TYR A 444 -14.44 5.42 4.26
CA TYR A 444 -13.26 4.83 4.89
C TYR A 444 -11.99 5.08 4.08
N ILE A 445 -12.05 4.85 2.78
CA ILE A 445 -10.92 5.06 1.87
C ILE A 445 -10.45 6.51 1.88
N GLN A 446 -11.38 7.46 1.88
CA GLN A 446 -11.08 8.89 1.85
C GLN A 446 -10.51 9.43 3.16
N ASN A 447 -11.04 8.94 4.30
CA ASN A 447 -10.73 9.45 5.64
C ASN A 447 -9.83 8.52 6.45
N TRP A 448 -9.15 7.58 5.78
CA TRP A 448 -8.32 6.61 6.48
C TRP A 448 -7.28 7.28 7.38
N SER A 449 -7.16 6.76 8.57
CA SER A 449 -6.10 7.04 9.53
C SER A 449 -5.92 5.83 10.45
N LEU A 450 -4.74 5.67 11.03
CA LEU A 450 -4.47 4.62 12.03
C LEU A 450 -5.49 4.66 13.17
N TRP A 451 -5.87 5.87 13.62
CA TRP A 451 -6.87 6.05 14.66
C TRP A 451 -8.27 5.57 14.26
N LEU A 452 -8.65 5.77 12.98
CA LEU A 452 -9.91 5.25 12.45
C LEU A 452 -9.94 3.73 12.48
N ASP A 453 -8.84 3.07 12.12
CA ASP A 453 -8.73 1.61 12.18
C ASP A 453 -8.86 1.09 13.60
N ILE A 454 -8.14 1.67 14.56
CA ILE A 454 -8.25 1.32 15.98
C ILE A 454 -9.70 1.47 16.46
N LYS A 455 -10.36 2.59 16.11
CA LYS A 455 -11.77 2.84 16.45
C LYS A 455 -12.71 1.79 15.85
N ILE A 456 -12.47 1.36 14.61
CA ILE A 456 -13.27 0.32 13.94
C ILE A 456 -13.04 -1.03 14.63
N ILE A 457 -11.81 -1.40 14.94
CA ILE A 457 -11.45 -2.65 15.64
C ILE A 457 -12.17 -2.71 17.00
N ILE A 458 -12.04 -1.66 17.81
CA ILE A 458 -12.68 -1.58 19.12
C ILE A 458 -14.21 -1.72 18.97
N LYS A 459 -14.83 -0.95 18.06
CA LYS A 459 -16.28 -1.03 17.84
C LYS A 459 -16.71 -2.42 17.33
N THR A 460 -15.88 -3.13 16.57
CA THR A 460 -16.18 -4.49 16.11
C THR A 460 -16.26 -5.47 17.27
N ILE A 461 -15.34 -5.38 18.24
CA ILE A 461 -15.35 -6.22 19.43
C ILE A 461 -16.66 -6.02 20.22
N PHE A 462 -17.07 -4.78 20.44
CA PHE A 462 -18.31 -4.50 21.20
C PHE A 462 -19.59 -4.80 20.42
N LYS A 463 -19.65 -4.50 19.12
CA LYS A 463 -20.85 -4.75 18.29
C LYS A 463 -20.96 -6.16 17.75
N GLY A 464 -19.82 -6.84 17.55
CA GLY A 464 -19.79 -8.22 17.05
C GLY A 464 -20.39 -9.23 18.02
N PHE A 465 -20.35 -8.94 19.33
CA PHE A 465 -20.94 -9.80 20.39
C PHE A 465 -22.41 -9.46 20.71
N VAL A 466 -22.94 -8.32 20.26
CA VAL A 466 -24.27 -7.80 20.70
C VAL A 466 -25.23 -7.58 19.52
N GLY A 467 -24.84 -7.81 18.27
CA GLY A 467 -25.64 -7.51 17.09
C GLY A 467 -26.78 -8.50 16.86
N LYS A 468 -28.06 -8.05 16.87
CA LYS A 468 -29.28 -8.82 16.54
C LYS A 468 -29.33 -9.36 15.10
N ASN A 469 -28.34 -9.12 14.24
CA ASN A 469 -28.30 -9.47 12.82
C ASN A 469 -27.20 -10.51 12.47
N ALA A 470 -26.66 -11.24 13.44
CA ALA A 470 -25.94 -12.49 13.17
C ALA A 470 -26.98 -13.57 12.91
N TYR A 471 -26.89 -14.28 11.74
CA TYR A 471 -27.82 -15.32 11.27
C TYR A 471 -28.16 -16.38 12.31
#